data_9bcce0d68cce60659669ecfbf2ce511f
#
_entry.id   9bcce0d68cce60659669ecfbf2ce511f
#
_cell.length_a   1.000
_cell.length_b   1.000
_cell.length_c   1.000
_cell.angle_alpha   90.00
_cell.angle_beta   90.00
_cell.angle_gamma   90.00
#
_symmetry.space_group_name_H-M   'P 1'
#
loop_
_entity.id
_entity.type
_entity.pdbx_description
1 polymer ?
#
loop_
_entity_poly.entity_id
_entity_poly.type
_entity_poly.pdbx_seq_one_letter_code
_entity_poly.pdbx_strand_id
1 'polypeptide(L)'
;MIKIRNLLLALSITPLLGIISLPASAHTLVLNQMVPPVGVADRGELQYLNNQFSYKNWNSAQLPGKVRVIQHIAGRTSAKEMNDPLISALKAANLPHDYYQTTTIVNTDDAIIGTSMFVRSSLEDNKKAFPWSQFIVDSNGNVRKTWQLQPQSSAIAVLDKQGKIRFVKDGALSGQEVQQVMSLLRQLLEEK
;
A
#
# COMPACT_ATOMS: atom_id res chain seq x y z
N MET A 1 -26.64 75.84 26.11
CA MET A 1 -25.32 75.27 25.83
C MET A 1 -25.42 73.78 26.09
N ILE A 2 -25.57 73.00 25.00
CA ILE A 2 -25.66 71.50 25.04
C ILE A 2 -24.35 70.97 24.50
N LYS A 3 -23.56 70.25 25.34
CA LYS A 3 -22.32 69.54 24.95
C LYS A 3 -22.67 68.19 24.38
N ILE A 4 -22.44 68.00 23.10
CA ILE A 4 -22.50 66.71 22.41
C ILE A 4 -21.19 65.95 22.68
N ARG A 5 -21.25 64.80 23.36
CA ARG A 5 -20.11 63.87 23.55
C ARG A 5 -20.11 62.89 22.43
N ASN A 6 -19.10 62.94 21.56
CA ASN A 6 -18.85 61.94 20.53
C ASN A 6 -18.42 60.62 21.16
N LEU A 7 -19.25 59.57 20.96
CA LEU A 7 -18.93 58.17 21.32
C LEU A 7 -18.30 57.53 20.11
N LEU A 8 -16.98 57.34 20.11
CA LEU A 8 -16.26 56.54 19.13
C LEU A 8 -16.45 55.05 19.41
N LEU A 9 -17.21 54.37 18.56
CA LEU A 9 -17.33 52.90 18.56
C LEU A 9 -16.07 52.37 17.84
N ALA A 10 -15.15 51.78 18.57
CA ALA A 10 -14.04 50.99 18.00
C ALA A 10 -14.53 49.61 17.57
N LEU A 11 -14.62 49.41 16.26
CA LEU A 11 -14.96 48.11 15.64
C LEU A 11 -13.69 47.22 15.63
N SER A 12 -13.57 46.33 16.59
CA SER A 12 -12.45 45.34 16.61
C SER A 12 -12.75 44.23 15.61
N ILE A 13 -12.01 44.21 14.49
CA ILE A 13 -12.00 43.12 13.53
C ILE A 13 -11.06 42.03 14.06
N THR A 14 -11.63 40.94 14.58
CA THR A 14 -10.85 39.74 14.96
C THR A 14 -10.60 38.93 13.71
N PRO A 15 -9.33 38.68 13.29
CA PRO A 15 -9.07 37.78 12.17
C PRO A 15 -9.38 36.35 12.58
N LEU A 16 -10.35 35.74 11.90
CA LEU A 16 -10.66 34.32 12.01
C LEU A 16 -9.53 33.54 11.30
N LEU A 17 -8.52 33.08 12.06
CA LEU A 17 -7.54 32.12 11.55
C LEU A 17 -8.25 30.81 11.27
N GLY A 18 -8.56 30.54 10.00
CA GLY A 18 -9.02 29.24 9.56
C GLY A 18 -7.91 28.20 9.78
N ILE A 19 -8.13 27.29 10.71
CA ILE A 19 -7.26 26.12 10.90
C ILE A 19 -7.49 25.22 9.69
N ILE A 20 -6.56 25.23 8.73
CA ILE A 20 -6.52 24.26 7.64
C ILE A 20 -6.04 22.96 8.26
N SER A 21 -6.98 22.07 8.58
CA SER A 21 -6.68 20.68 8.97
C SER A 21 -6.17 19.96 7.73
N LEU A 22 -4.85 19.84 7.62
CA LEU A 22 -4.26 18.90 6.66
C LEU A 22 -4.68 17.49 7.09
N PRO A 23 -5.18 16.64 6.18
CA PRO A 23 -5.44 15.26 6.52
C PRO A 23 -4.12 14.63 6.97
N ALA A 24 -4.04 14.23 8.23
CA ALA A 24 -2.91 13.47 8.74
C ALA A 24 -2.91 12.15 7.99
N SER A 25 -1.90 11.91 7.15
CA SER A 25 -1.68 10.60 6.56
C SER A 25 -1.45 9.61 7.72
N ALA A 26 -2.33 8.62 7.86
CA ALA A 26 -2.24 7.65 8.95
C ALA A 26 -1.01 6.72 8.81
N HIS A 27 -0.31 6.75 7.66
CA HIS A 27 0.82 5.90 7.32
C HIS A 27 2.10 6.71 7.03
N THR A 28 3.27 6.03 7.10
CA THR A 28 4.60 6.63 6.86
C THR A 28 5.03 6.62 5.39
N LEU A 29 4.19 6.15 4.48
CA LEU A 29 4.47 6.10 3.05
C LEU A 29 4.27 7.47 2.42
N VAL A 30 5.34 8.08 1.90
CA VAL A 30 5.35 9.45 1.36
C VAL A 30 5.63 9.43 -0.15
N LEU A 31 4.82 10.15 -0.94
CA LEU A 31 5.01 10.26 -2.39
C LEU A 31 6.42 10.77 -2.75
N ASN A 32 6.99 10.20 -3.81
CA ASN A 32 8.32 10.48 -4.33
C ASN A 32 9.48 10.09 -3.40
N GLN A 33 9.20 9.42 -2.27
CA GLN A 33 10.21 8.84 -1.38
C GLN A 33 10.26 7.32 -1.56
N MET A 34 11.37 6.72 -1.13
CA MET A 34 11.46 5.27 -0.95
C MET A 34 10.52 4.84 0.18
N VAL A 35 10.05 3.59 0.15
CA VAL A 35 9.34 3.05 1.32
C VAL A 35 10.27 3.02 2.54
N PRO A 36 9.76 3.24 3.77
CA PRO A 36 10.57 3.08 4.97
C PRO A 36 11.21 1.68 5.03
N PRO A 37 12.49 1.58 5.40
CA PRO A 37 13.20 0.30 5.46
C PRO A 37 12.51 -0.69 6.40
N VAL A 38 12.27 -1.91 5.92
CA VAL A 38 11.68 -2.99 6.73
C VAL A 38 12.19 -4.34 6.24
N GLY A 39 12.39 -5.27 7.18
CA GLY A 39 12.75 -6.65 6.93
C GLY A 39 11.70 -7.62 7.45
N VAL A 40 11.52 -8.75 6.76
CA VAL A 40 10.69 -9.89 7.16
C VAL A 40 11.57 -11.13 7.14
N ALA A 41 11.93 -11.62 8.32
CA ALA A 41 12.83 -12.75 8.54
C ALA A 41 12.17 -13.95 9.26
N ASP A 42 10.95 -13.77 9.73
CA ASP A 42 10.16 -14.82 10.40
C ASP A 42 9.68 -15.88 9.42
N ARG A 43 9.16 -15.45 8.25
CA ARG A 43 8.89 -16.27 7.08
C ARG A 43 9.53 -15.67 5.83
N GLY A 44 9.15 -14.44 5.46
CA GLY A 44 9.71 -13.74 4.32
C GLY A 44 9.07 -14.14 2.99
N GLU A 45 9.87 -14.20 1.93
CA GLU A 45 9.38 -14.46 0.57
C GLU A 45 9.15 -15.93 0.29
N LEU A 46 7.93 -16.26 -0.13
CA LEU A 46 7.53 -17.60 -0.58
C LEU A 46 8.19 -17.90 -1.94
N GLN A 47 8.97 -18.97 -1.99
CA GLN A 47 9.59 -19.51 -3.18
C GLN A 47 8.87 -20.78 -3.61
N TYR A 48 8.83 -21.04 -4.92
CA TYR A 48 8.39 -22.31 -5.48
C TYR A 48 9.39 -22.76 -6.53
N LEU A 49 10.16 -23.79 -6.20
CA LEU A 49 11.22 -24.30 -7.06
C LEU A 49 11.22 -25.84 -6.98
N ASN A 50 11.39 -26.52 -8.12
CA ASN A 50 11.41 -27.99 -8.19
C ASN A 50 10.21 -28.67 -7.49
N ASN A 51 9.00 -28.09 -7.66
CA ASN A 51 7.75 -28.55 -7.03
C ASN A 51 7.76 -28.47 -5.48
N GLN A 52 8.67 -27.69 -4.91
CA GLN A 52 8.76 -27.50 -3.46
C GLN A 52 8.60 -26.04 -3.08
N PHE A 53 7.87 -25.81 -1.98
CA PHE A 53 7.76 -24.50 -1.37
C PHE A 53 8.83 -24.31 -0.31
N SER A 54 9.44 -23.14 -0.31
CA SER A 54 10.37 -22.70 0.73
C SER A 54 10.21 -21.21 1.00
N TYR A 55 10.85 -20.72 2.04
CA TYR A 55 10.84 -19.32 2.41
C TYR A 55 12.27 -18.79 2.49
N LYS A 56 12.47 -17.54 2.11
CA LYS A 56 13.73 -16.81 2.30
C LYS A 56 13.47 -15.45 2.92
N ASN A 57 14.44 -14.95 3.67
CA ASN A 57 14.38 -13.60 4.23
C ASN A 57 14.13 -12.57 3.13
N TRP A 58 13.30 -11.60 3.42
CA TRP A 58 12.99 -10.49 2.52
C TRP A 58 13.22 -9.15 3.24
N ASN A 59 13.56 -8.12 2.46
CA ASN A 59 13.58 -6.74 2.93
C ASN A 59 13.20 -5.77 1.80
N SER A 60 12.78 -4.56 2.17
CA SER A 60 12.30 -3.54 1.23
C SER A 60 13.37 -2.98 0.28
N ALA A 61 14.68 -3.20 0.55
CA ALA A 61 15.75 -2.82 -0.37
C ALA A 61 15.74 -3.63 -1.68
N GLN A 62 14.96 -4.73 -1.74
CA GLN A 62 14.76 -5.55 -2.95
C GLN A 62 13.67 -5.00 -3.89
N LEU A 63 12.97 -3.94 -3.51
CA LEU A 63 11.84 -3.40 -4.29
C LEU A 63 12.26 -2.65 -5.56
N PRO A 64 13.35 -1.87 -5.61
CA PRO A 64 13.80 -1.22 -6.84
C PRO A 64 14.11 -2.21 -7.99
N GLY A 65 14.20 -1.69 -9.22
CA GLY A 65 14.54 -2.44 -10.42
C GLY A 65 13.37 -2.71 -11.37
N LYS A 66 12.12 -2.68 -10.86
CA LYS A 66 10.90 -2.82 -11.67
C LYS A 66 9.84 -1.82 -11.20
N VAL A 67 8.93 -1.45 -12.10
CA VAL A 67 7.66 -0.83 -11.72
C VAL A 67 6.88 -1.85 -10.88
N ARG A 68 6.36 -1.44 -9.72
CA ARG A 68 5.70 -2.38 -8.80
C ARG A 68 4.34 -1.90 -8.33
N VAL A 69 3.45 -2.86 -8.17
CA VAL A 69 2.30 -2.71 -7.28
C VAL A 69 2.58 -3.51 -6.02
N ILE A 70 2.66 -2.83 -4.89
CA ILE A 70 2.68 -3.47 -3.58
C ILE A 70 1.24 -3.55 -3.10
N GLN A 71 0.80 -4.76 -2.74
CA GLN A 71 -0.44 -4.99 -2.01
C GLN A 71 -0.10 -5.54 -0.63
N HIS A 72 -0.29 -4.73 0.41
CA HIS A 72 -0.26 -5.21 1.79
C HIS A 72 -1.68 -5.61 2.19
N ILE A 73 -1.87 -6.81 2.72
CA ILE A 73 -3.17 -7.34 3.15
C ILE A 73 -3.05 -8.01 4.52
N ALA A 74 -4.02 -7.74 5.40
CA ALA A 74 -4.22 -8.56 6.59
C ALA A 74 -4.60 -9.99 6.18
N GLY A 75 -4.19 -10.98 6.95
CA GLY A 75 -4.43 -12.40 6.66
C GLY A 75 -5.90 -12.82 6.83
N ARG A 76 -6.83 -12.09 6.19
CA ARG A 76 -8.28 -12.32 6.26
C ARG A 76 -8.97 -12.04 4.94
N THR A 77 -10.09 -12.71 4.69
CA THR A 77 -10.83 -12.64 3.42
C THR A 77 -11.29 -11.22 3.10
N SER A 78 -11.85 -10.49 4.07
CA SER A 78 -12.34 -9.12 3.88
C SER A 78 -11.24 -8.15 3.42
N ALA A 79 -10.01 -8.27 3.95
CA ALA A 79 -8.89 -7.45 3.54
C ALA A 79 -8.40 -7.83 2.13
N LYS A 80 -8.43 -9.12 1.78
CA LYS A 80 -8.09 -9.61 0.44
C LYS A 80 -9.05 -9.07 -0.62
N GLU A 81 -10.36 -9.13 -0.35
CA GLU A 81 -11.41 -8.72 -1.28
C GLU A 81 -11.50 -7.19 -1.46
N MET A 82 -11.01 -6.43 -0.48
CA MET A 82 -11.09 -4.96 -0.45
C MET A 82 -10.58 -4.30 -1.74
N ASN A 83 -9.55 -4.85 -2.38
CA ASN A 83 -8.93 -4.32 -3.59
C ASN A 83 -9.01 -5.29 -4.79
N ASP A 84 -9.95 -6.25 -4.77
CA ASP A 84 -10.20 -7.19 -5.89
C ASP A 84 -10.42 -6.50 -7.25
N PRO A 85 -11.09 -5.34 -7.36
CA PRO A 85 -11.21 -4.65 -8.65
C PRO A 85 -9.86 -4.28 -9.26
N LEU A 86 -8.90 -3.81 -8.44
CA LEU A 86 -7.54 -3.52 -8.92
C LEU A 86 -6.82 -4.80 -9.34
N ILE A 87 -6.88 -5.84 -8.51
CA ILE A 87 -6.20 -7.12 -8.78
C ILE A 87 -6.73 -7.76 -10.07
N SER A 88 -8.03 -7.69 -10.31
CA SER A 88 -8.67 -8.14 -11.55
C SER A 88 -8.19 -7.35 -12.77
N ALA A 89 -8.11 -6.02 -12.64
CA ALA A 89 -7.60 -5.15 -13.71
C ALA A 89 -6.11 -5.44 -14.03
N LEU A 90 -5.28 -5.67 -13.01
CA LEU A 90 -3.86 -6.01 -13.18
C LEU A 90 -3.69 -7.36 -13.90
N LYS A 91 -4.48 -8.37 -13.54
CA LYS A 91 -4.47 -9.68 -14.22
C LYS A 91 -4.88 -9.56 -15.68
N ALA A 92 -5.93 -8.79 -15.97
CA ALA A 92 -6.43 -8.57 -17.34
C ALA A 92 -5.45 -7.77 -18.20
N ALA A 93 -4.65 -6.87 -17.61
CA ALA A 93 -3.74 -6.00 -18.34
C ALA A 93 -2.49 -6.72 -18.90
N ASN A 94 -2.17 -7.92 -18.41
CA ASN A 94 -1.02 -8.74 -18.86
C ASN A 94 0.27 -7.91 -19.03
N LEU A 95 0.64 -7.15 -17.99
CA LEU A 95 1.79 -6.24 -18.01
C LEU A 95 3.12 -7.00 -18.18
N PRO A 96 4.15 -6.39 -18.83
CA PRO A 96 5.41 -7.07 -19.15
C PRO A 96 6.20 -7.40 -17.87
N HIS A 97 6.30 -8.67 -17.51
CA HIS A 97 6.92 -9.15 -16.27
C HIS A 97 8.43 -8.85 -16.14
N ASP A 98 9.10 -8.54 -17.25
CA ASP A 98 10.50 -8.11 -17.23
C ASP A 98 10.67 -6.72 -16.58
N TYR A 99 9.66 -5.87 -16.69
CA TYR A 99 9.67 -4.48 -16.20
C TYR A 99 8.67 -4.20 -15.08
N TYR A 100 7.74 -5.13 -14.86
CA TYR A 100 6.65 -5.03 -13.89
C TYR A 100 6.64 -6.22 -12.92
N GLN A 101 6.28 -5.95 -11.66
CA GLN A 101 6.03 -7.01 -10.67
C GLN A 101 4.98 -6.61 -9.65
N THR A 102 4.07 -7.53 -9.33
CA THR A 102 3.23 -7.43 -8.13
C THR A 102 3.97 -8.02 -6.93
N THR A 103 4.00 -7.28 -5.82
CA THR A 103 4.51 -7.73 -4.53
C THR A 103 3.37 -7.75 -3.53
N THR A 104 2.92 -8.93 -3.16
CA THR A 104 1.86 -9.14 -2.16
C THR A 104 2.49 -9.45 -0.82
N ILE A 105 2.24 -8.62 0.18
CA ILE A 105 2.70 -8.80 1.57
C ILE A 105 1.50 -9.17 2.41
N VAL A 106 1.48 -10.41 2.92
CA VAL A 106 0.40 -10.92 3.76
C VAL A 106 0.82 -10.85 5.22
N ASN A 107 0.15 -9.99 5.96
CA ASN A 107 0.31 -9.84 7.40
C ASN A 107 -0.54 -10.89 8.12
N THR A 108 0.08 -11.98 8.56
CA THR A 108 -0.62 -13.04 9.28
C THR A 108 -0.74 -12.78 10.79
N ASP A 109 -0.09 -11.74 11.35
CA ASP A 109 -0.35 -11.21 12.69
C ASP A 109 -1.81 -10.72 12.84
N ASP A 110 -2.40 -10.21 11.75
CA ASP A 110 -3.79 -9.76 11.67
C ASP A 110 -4.76 -10.87 11.18
N ALA A 111 -4.32 -12.12 11.08
CA ALA A 111 -5.18 -13.22 10.64
C ALA A 111 -6.21 -13.60 11.70
N ILE A 112 -7.34 -14.16 11.24
CA ILE A 112 -8.32 -14.76 12.14
C ILE A 112 -7.74 -16.06 12.70
N ILE A 113 -7.85 -16.27 14.00
CA ILE A 113 -7.36 -17.48 14.66
C ILE A 113 -7.94 -18.73 13.97
N GLY A 114 -7.09 -19.70 13.65
CA GLY A 114 -7.48 -20.95 12.98
C GLY A 114 -7.52 -20.89 11.44
N THR A 115 -7.32 -19.72 10.80
CA THR A 115 -7.36 -19.59 9.34
C THR A 115 -5.99 -19.69 8.66
N SER A 116 -4.91 -19.85 9.40
CA SER A 116 -3.54 -19.86 8.89
C SER A 116 -3.28 -20.90 7.79
N MET A 117 -3.93 -22.08 7.86
CA MET A 117 -3.81 -23.11 6.83
C MET A 117 -4.46 -22.68 5.51
N PHE A 118 -5.62 -22.03 5.54
CA PHE A 118 -6.30 -21.51 4.35
C PHE A 118 -5.52 -20.38 3.70
N VAL A 119 -4.97 -19.47 4.51
CA VAL A 119 -4.10 -18.37 4.03
C VAL A 119 -2.89 -18.97 3.32
N ARG A 120 -2.23 -19.96 3.92
CA ARG A 120 -1.07 -20.63 3.33
C ARG A 120 -1.42 -21.30 2.00
N SER A 121 -2.45 -22.14 1.96
CA SER A 121 -2.89 -22.84 0.73
C SER A 121 -3.18 -21.83 -0.39
N SER A 122 -3.92 -20.75 -0.09
CA SER A 122 -4.22 -19.70 -1.06
C SER A 122 -2.94 -19.03 -1.62
N LEU A 123 -1.92 -18.80 -0.79
CA LEU A 123 -0.64 -18.22 -1.22
C LEU A 123 0.14 -19.20 -2.10
N GLU A 124 0.21 -20.47 -1.73
CA GLU A 124 0.88 -21.52 -2.49
C GLU A 124 0.23 -21.68 -3.88
N ASP A 125 -1.09 -21.68 -3.97
CA ASP A 125 -1.83 -21.75 -5.23
C ASP A 125 -1.59 -20.50 -6.10
N ASN A 126 -1.62 -19.31 -5.51
CA ASN A 126 -1.29 -18.08 -6.23
C ASN A 126 0.18 -18.05 -6.70
N LYS A 127 1.12 -18.57 -5.90
CA LYS A 127 2.53 -18.64 -6.30
C LYS A 127 2.75 -19.59 -7.48
N LYS A 128 2.02 -20.71 -7.54
CA LYS A 128 2.04 -21.62 -8.71
C LYS A 128 1.45 -20.95 -9.95
N ALA A 129 0.31 -20.26 -9.80
CA ALA A 129 -0.40 -19.61 -10.91
C ALA A 129 0.36 -18.37 -11.44
N PHE A 130 1.07 -17.65 -10.59
CA PHE A 130 1.78 -16.41 -10.89
C PHE A 130 3.22 -16.45 -10.38
N PRO A 131 4.10 -17.31 -10.96
CA PRO A 131 5.45 -17.53 -10.44
C PRO A 131 6.34 -16.28 -10.46
N TRP A 132 6.08 -15.33 -11.36
CA TRP A 132 6.78 -14.05 -11.44
C TRP A 132 6.39 -13.06 -10.34
N SER A 133 5.23 -13.23 -9.71
CA SER A 133 4.79 -12.38 -8.59
C SER A 133 5.56 -12.72 -7.33
N GLN A 134 5.79 -11.70 -6.52
CA GLN A 134 6.44 -11.81 -5.23
C GLN A 134 5.39 -11.90 -4.12
N PHE A 135 5.50 -12.92 -3.27
CA PHE A 135 4.62 -13.14 -2.13
C PHE A 135 5.45 -13.17 -0.86
N ILE A 136 5.15 -12.27 0.08
CA ILE A 136 5.84 -12.14 1.36
C ILE A 136 4.86 -12.52 2.47
N VAL A 137 5.28 -13.38 3.39
CA VAL A 137 4.52 -13.74 4.59
C VAL A 137 5.17 -13.10 5.80
N ASP A 138 4.49 -12.13 6.39
CA ASP A 138 4.91 -11.36 7.55
C ASP A 138 4.09 -11.79 8.77
N SER A 139 4.62 -12.74 9.56
CA SER A 139 3.87 -13.30 10.69
C SER A 139 3.98 -12.43 11.95
N ASN A 140 4.92 -11.50 11.98
CA ASN A 140 5.10 -10.57 13.10
C ASN A 140 4.47 -9.19 12.82
N GLY A 141 3.90 -8.96 11.62
CA GLY A 141 3.31 -7.69 11.24
C GLY A 141 4.32 -6.53 11.17
N ASN A 142 5.58 -6.84 10.85
CA ASN A 142 6.67 -5.86 10.84
C ASN A 142 6.42 -4.76 9.80
N VAL A 143 5.93 -5.13 8.61
CA VAL A 143 5.63 -4.16 7.54
C VAL A 143 4.51 -3.23 7.96
N ARG A 144 3.40 -3.77 8.48
CA ARG A 144 2.27 -2.97 8.97
C ARG A 144 2.73 -1.97 10.04
N LYS A 145 3.49 -2.45 11.02
CA LYS A 145 4.00 -1.63 12.14
C LYS A 145 4.94 -0.53 11.66
N THR A 146 5.90 -0.87 10.79
CA THR A 146 6.89 0.09 10.26
C THR A 146 6.26 1.13 9.34
N TRP A 147 5.33 0.72 8.47
CA TRP A 147 4.66 1.64 7.55
C TRP A 147 3.42 2.28 8.17
N GLN A 148 3.06 1.94 9.41
CA GLN A 148 1.91 2.45 10.15
C GLN A 148 0.59 2.27 9.38
N LEU A 149 0.41 1.11 8.76
CA LEU A 149 -0.80 0.79 8.01
C LEU A 149 -1.94 0.40 8.95
N GLN A 150 -3.17 0.62 8.49
CA GLN A 150 -4.37 0.26 9.25
C GLN A 150 -4.40 -1.24 9.54
N PRO A 151 -4.70 -1.65 10.78
CA PRO A 151 -4.89 -3.05 11.12
C PRO A 151 -6.12 -3.61 10.39
N GLN A 152 -6.11 -4.91 10.12
CA GLN A 152 -7.21 -5.68 9.53
C GLN A 152 -7.65 -5.17 8.14
N SER A 153 -6.82 -4.39 7.46
CA SER A 153 -7.09 -3.68 6.21
C SER A 153 -6.19 -4.17 5.07
N SER A 154 -6.32 -3.52 3.94
CA SER A 154 -5.45 -3.64 2.78
C SER A 154 -4.92 -2.27 2.39
N ALA A 155 -3.68 -2.22 1.91
CA ALA A 155 -3.07 -1.01 1.37
C ALA A 155 -2.42 -1.30 0.01
N ILE A 156 -2.48 -0.31 -0.87
CA ILE A 156 -1.87 -0.35 -2.20
C ILE A 156 -0.82 0.76 -2.29
N ALA A 157 0.37 0.40 -2.77
CA ALA A 157 1.37 1.37 -3.19
C ALA A 157 1.88 1.04 -4.59
N VAL A 158 2.10 2.06 -5.43
CA VAL A 158 2.76 1.93 -6.73
C VAL A 158 4.14 2.54 -6.63
N LEU A 159 5.15 1.77 -7.04
CA LEU A 159 6.54 2.23 -7.10
C LEU A 159 7.01 2.32 -8.54
N ASP A 160 7.81 3.34 -8.84
CA ASP A 160 8.58 3.37 -10.07
C ASP A 160 9.78 2.39 -10.03
N LYS A 161 10.53 2.27 -11.13
CA LYS A 161 11.70 1.38 -11.21
C LYS A 161 12.84 1.76 -10.26
N GLN A 162 12.88 3.01 -9.77
CA GLN A 162 13.81 3.46 -8.75
C GLN A 162 13.35 3.10 -7.34
N GLY A 163 12.11 2.58 -7.18
CA GLY A 163 11.51 2.23 -5.89
C GLY A 163 10.84 3.38 -5.17
N LYS A 164 10.64 4.53 -5.84
CA LYS A 164 9.93 5.69 -5.26
C LYS A 164 8.42 5.50 -5.36
N ILE A 165 7.73 5.87 -4.31
CA ILE A 165 6.27 5.81 -4.22
C ILE A 165 5.65 6.84 -5.17
N ARG A 166 4.81 6.40 -6.10
CA ARG A 166 4.10 7.24 -7.06
C ARG A 166 2.59 7.28 -6.79
N PHE A 167 2.09 6.33 -6.05
CA PHE A 167 0.72 6.28 -5.54
C PHE A 167 0.72 5.50 -4.22
N VAL A 168 -0.17 5.89 -3.30
CA VAL A 168 -0.44 5.12 -2.08
C VAL A 168 -1.87 5.35 -1.60
N LYS A 169 -2.49 4.26 -1.16
CA LYS A 169 -3.81 4.28 -0.52
C LYS A 169 -3.84 3.20 0.56
N ASP A 170 -4.14 3.60 1.78
CA ASP A 170 -4.45 2.69 2.88
C ASP A 170 -5.98 2.54 2.96
N GLY A 171 -6.48 1.32 2.77
CA GLY A 171 -7.89 1.01 2.61
C GLY A 171 -8.29 0.64 1.17
N ALA A 172 -9.60 0.58 0.93
CA ALA A 172 -10.17 0.24 -0.37
C ALA A 172 -9.97 1.35 -1.41
N LEU A 173 -9.67 0.97 -2.64
CA LEU A 173 -9.67 1.90 -3.78
C LEU A 173 -11.09 2.08 -4.32
N SER A 174 -11.45 3.33 -4.62
CA SER A 174 -12.60 3.63 -5.47
C SER A 174 -12.36 3.20 -6.92
N GLY A 175 -13.42 3.08 -7.72
CA GLY A 175 -13.28 2.78 -9.15
C GLY A 175 -12.42 3.82 -9.89
N GLN A 176 -12.48 5.09 -9.52
CA GLN A 176 -11.64 6.15 -10.07
C GLN A 176 -10.15 5.96 -9.70
N GLU A 177 -9.84 5.59 -8.45
CA GLU A 177 -8.48 5.31 -8.02
C GLU A 177 -7.91 4.06 -8.72
N VAL A 178 -8.72 3.04 -8.97
CA VAL A 178 -8.31 1.89 -9.80
C VAL A 178 -7.89 2.34 -11.20
N GLN A 179 -8.69 3.19 -11.88
CA GLN A 179 -8.33 3.72 -13.20
C GLN A 179 -7.06 4.59 -13.14
N GLN A 180 -6.91 5.40 -12.10
CA GLN A 180 -5.71 6.20 -11.87
C GLN A 180 -4.45 5.33 -11.74
N VAL A 181 -4.52 4.26 -10.94
CA VAL A 181 -3.42 3.29 -10.78
C VAL A 181 -3.08 2.63 -12.12
N MET A 182 -4.07 2.16 -12.88
CA MET A 182 -3.85 1.52 -14.17
C MET A 182 -3.23 2.46 -15.21
N SER A 183 -3.63 3.74 -15.22
CA SER A 183 -3.05 4.77 -16.09
C SER A 183 -1.61 5.10 -15.67
N LEU A 184 -1.35 5.25 -14.38
CA LEU A 184 -0.02 5.48 -13.84
C LEU A 184 0.95 4.34 -14.18
N LEU A 185 0.51 3.08 -14.09
CA LEU A 185 1.34 1.92 -14.43
C LEU A 185 1.76 1.94 -15.90
N ARG A 186 0.85 2.27 -16.82
CA ARG A 186 1.18 2.40 -18.26
C ARG A 186 2.22 3.49 -18.48
N GLN A 187 2.02 4.68 -17.87
CA GLN A 187 2.98 5.78 -17.95
C GLN A 187 4.37 5.37 -17.45
N LEU A 188 4.46 4.76 -16.25
CA LEU A 188 5.74 4.35 -15.65
C LEU A 188 6.46 3.26 -16.45
N LEU A 189 5.73 2.42 -17.17
CA LEU A 189 6.30 1.38 -18.04
C LEU A 189 6.78 1.93 -19.39
N GLU A 190 6.28 3.10 -19.83
CA GLU A 190 6.75 3.82 -21.02
C GLU A 190 7.98 4.69 -20.74
N GLU A 191 8.23 5.09 -19.50
CA GLU A 191 9.42 5.84 -19.06
C GLU A 191 10.66 4.94 -19.14
N LYS A 192 11.50 5.16 -20.19
CA LYS A 192 12.75 4.41 -20.45
C LYS A 192 13.91 4.85 -19.56
#